data_270cf4c64f74e0eb9eedb8df62185cf8
#
_entry.id   270cf4c64f74e0eb9eedb8df62185cf8
#
_cell.length_a   1.000
_cell.length_b   1.000
_cell.length_c   1.000
_cell.angle_alpha   90.00
_cell.angle_beta   90.00
_cell.angle_gamma   90.00
#
_symmetry.space_group_name_H-M   'P 1'
#
loop_
_entity.id
_entity.type
_entity.pdbx_description
1 polymer ?
#
loop_
_entity_poly.entity_id
_entity_poly.type
_entity_poly.pdbx_seq_one_letter_code
_entity_poly.pdbx_strand_id
1 'polypeptide(L)'
;MSVDRLPTYSVAELNTAIGSLLERGFAPRFLLEATVSQPQLKKGHLWLTLTDGSASISGVVWASKLAQLSYQPKDGDGVTVVGKLNFWAARASLTVQALDIRPSLSTVLRDFERVRQLLEQEGVIDPSHQRPLPKQPV
;
A
#
# COMPACT_ATOMS: atom_id res chain seq x y z
N MET A 1 24.96 -17.98 28.74
CA MET A 1 23.57 -18.13 29.20
C MET A 1 23.19 -19.60 29.30
N SER A 2 22.55 -19.96 30.36
CA SER A 2 22.16 -21.37 30.55
C SER A 2 20.92 -21.71 29.77
N VAL A 3 20.91 -22.84 29.10
CA VAL A 3 19.75 -23.32 28.32
C VAL A 3 18.52 -23.47 29.23
N ASP A 4 18.74 -23.85 30.50
CA ASP A 4 17.65 -24.07 31.44
C ASP A 4 16.84 -22.83 31.76
N ARG A 5 17.39 -21.65 31.47
CA ARG A 5 16.70 -20.37 31.73
C ARG A 5 16.00 -19.81 30.51
N LEU A 6 16.07 -20.48 29.40
CA LEU A 6 15.44 -20.02 28.18
C LEU A 6 13.99 -20.53 28.12
N PRO A 7 13.06 -19.70 27.67
CA PRO A 7 11.70 -20.18 27.49
C PRO A 7 11.63 -21.21 26.37
N THR A 8 10.73 -22.16 26.54
CA THR A 8 10.55 -23.22 25.55
C THR A 8 9.16 -23.11 24.94
N TYR A 9 9.10 -23.13 23.62
CA TYR A 9 7.85 -23.02 22.88
C TYR A 9 7.67 -24.18 21.92
N SER A 10 6.43 -24.60 21.74
CA SER A 10 6.08 -25.34 20.52
C SER A 10 5.95 -24.33 19.39
N VAL A 11 5.88 -24.81 18.14
CA VAL A 11 5.70 -23.91 17.00
C VAL A 11 4.39 -23.13 17.13
N ALA A 12 3.32 -23.80 17.52
CA ALA A 12 2.04 -23.13 17.72
C ALA A 12 2.11 -22.05 18.79
N GLU A 13 2.78 -22.35 19.92
CA GLU A 13 2.95 -21.40 20.99
C GLU A 13 3.79 -20.20 20.57
N LEU A 14 4.85 -20.45 19.80
CA LEU A 14 5.70 -19.37 19.29
C LEU A 14 4.91 -18.45 18.37
N ASN A 15 4.17 -19.03 17.44
CA ASN A 15 3.38 -18.23 16.51
C ASN A 15 2.31 -17.41 17.20
N THR A 16 1.66 -18.00 18.21
CA THR A 16 0.67 -17.29 19.01
C THR A 16 1.30 -16.14 19.78
N ALA A 17 2.47 -16.35 20.35
CA ALA A 17 3.19 -15.32 21.09
C ALA A 17 3.59 -14.16 20.18
N ILE A 18 4.06 -14.47 18.97
CA ILE A 18 4.42 -13.45 17.99
C ILE A 18 3.18 -12.62 17.64
N GLY A 19 2.06 -13.27 17.36
CA GLY A 19 0.81 -12.56 17.05
C GLY A 19 0.37 -11.65 18.17
N SER A 20 0.48 -12.10 19.42
CA SER A 20 0.13 -11.28 20.58
C SER A 20 1.02 -10.05 20.71
N LEU A 21 2.32 -10.22 20.46
CA LEU A 21 3.25 -9.10 20.50
C LEU A 21 2.91 -8.06 19.43
N LEU A 22 2.56 -8.51 18.24
CA LEU A 22 2.18 -7.61 17.15
C LEU A 22 0.92 -6.83 17.51
N GLU A 23 -0.07 -7.50 18.10
CA GLU A 23 -1.31 -6.83 18.49
C GLU A 23 -1.09 -5.78 19.56
N ARG A 24 -0.22 -6.07 20.54
CA ARG A 24 -0.02 -5.17 21.66
C ARG A 24 1.02 -4.10 21.38
N GLY A 25 2.01 -4.41 20.56
CA GLY A 25 3.14 -3.52 20.34
C GLY A 25 3.07 -2.70 19.08
N PHE A 26 2.05 -2.90 18.26
CA PHE A 26 1.94 -2.20 16.99
C PHE A 26 0.67 -1.36 16.95
N ALA A 27 0.73 -0.25 16.20
CA ALA A 27 -0.44 0.61 16.05
C ALA A 27 -1.59 -0.19 15.41
N PRO A 28 -2.84 -0.03 15.93
CA PRO A 28 -3.98 -0.75 15.35
C PRO A 28 -4.22 -0.39 13.89
N ARG A 29 -3.86 0.82 13.50
CA ARG A 29 -3.93 1.27 12.10
C ARG A 29 -2.73 2.15 11.82
N PHE A 30 -2.29 2.15 10.57
CA PHE A 30 -1.15 2.95 10.16
C PHE A 30 -1.29 3.35 8.71
N LEU A 31 -0.50 4.34 8.32
CA LEU A 31 -0.36 4.72 6.92
C LEU A 31 0.91 4.09 6.38
N LEU A 32 0.80 3.49 5.21
CA LEU A 32 1.94 2.89 4.53
C LEU A 32 2.04 3.48 3.15
N GLU A 33 3.20 4.05 2.83
CA GLU A 33 3.47 4.54 1.48
C GLU A 33 4.28 3.48 0.76
N ALA A 34 3.78 3.06 -0.40
CA ALA A 34 4.38 1.96 -1.12
C ALA A 34 4.02 2.02 -2.59
N THR A 35 4.70 1.19 -3.38
CA THR A 35 4.37 0.96 -4.77
C THR A 35 3.71 -0.40 -4.87
N VAL A 36 2.63 -0.47 -5.62
CA VAL A 36 1.90 -1.71 -5.84
C VAL A 36 2.62 -2.56 -6.88
N SER A 37 2.80 -3.82 -6.57
CA SER A 37 3.40 -4.78 -7.49
C SER A 37 2.51 -6.00 -7.57
N GLN A 38 2.30 -6.49 -8.78
CA GLN A 38 1.60 -7.75 -9.07
C GLN A 38 0.23 -7.88 -8.40
N PRO A 39 -0.68 -6.91 -8.63
CA PRO A 39 -2.03 -7.05 -8.09
C PRO A 39 -2.77 -8.19 -8.78
N GLN A 40 -3.42 -9.05 -8.01
CA GLN A 40 -4.15 -10.20 -8.52
C GLN A 40 -5.46 -10.37 -7.78
N LEU A 41 -6.53 -10.61 -8.52
CA LEU A 41 -7.81 -10.96 -7.92
C LEU A 41 -7.90 -12.47 -7.76
N LYS A 42 -8.12 -12.92 -6.54
CA LYS A 42 -8.31 -14.33 -6.23
C LYS A 42 -9.50 -14.47 -5.30
N LYS A 43 -10.49 -15.22 -5.70
CA LYS A 43 -11.71 -15.45 -4.91
C LYS A 43 -12.37 -14.16 -4.46
N GLY A 44 -12.34 -13.13 -5.32
CA GLY A 44 -12.93 -11.84 -5.02
C GLY A 44 -12.09 -10.91 -4.18
N HIS A 45 -10.97 -11.37 -3.65
CA HIS A 45 -10.05 -10.54 -2.87
C HIS A 45 -8.90 -10.07 -3.74
N LEU A 46 -8.43 -8.86 -3.48
CA LEU A 46 -7.28 -8.31 -4.20
C LEU A 46 -6.02 -8.58 -3.39
N TRP A 47 -5.11 -9.36 -3.96
CA TRP A 47 -3.80 -9.65 -3.38
C TRP A 47 -2.75 -8.86 -4.15
N LEU A 48 -1.83 -8.24 -3.42
CA LEU A 48 -0.78 -7.45 -4.05
C LEU A 48 0.46 -7.45 -3.19
N THR A 49 1.57 -7.00 -3.76
CA THR A 49 2.80 -6.80 -3.03
C THR A 49 3.02 -5.30 -2.90
N LEU A 50 3.35 -4.87 -1.70
CA LEU A 50 3.67 -3.48 -1.40
C LEU A 50 5.17 -3.36 -1.21
N THR A 51 5.81 -2.49 -1.96
CA THR A 51 7.26 -2.36 -1.93
C THR A 51 7.67 -0.89 -1.93
N ASP A 52 8.84 -0.62 -1.36
CA ASP A 52 9.45 0.72 -1.44
C ASP A 52 10.76 0.70 -2.21
N GLY A 53 11.03 -0.42 -2.91
CA GLY A 53 12.29 -0.59 -3.64
C GLY A 53 13.37 -1.27 -2.83
N SER A 54 13.29 -1.22 -1.50
CA SER A 54 14.27 -1.88 -0.62
C SER A 54 13.69 -3.11 0.04
N ALA A 55 12.39 -3.09 0.32
CA ALA A 55 11.72 -4.19 1.02
C ALA A 55 10.31 -4.33 0.47
N SER A 56 9.70 -5.46 0.74
CA SER A 56 8.33 -5.71 0.31
C SER A 56 7.56 -6.46 1.37
N ILE A 57 6.24 -6.32 1.32
CA ILE A 57 5.34 -7.04 2.20
C ILE A 57 4.05 -7.33 1.42
N SER A 58 3.45 -8.48 1.72
CA SER A 58 2.18 -8.84 1.08
C SER A 58 1.06 -7.97 1.62
N GLY A 59 0.13 -7.60 0.73
CA GLY A 59 -1.06 -6.87 1.10
C GLY A 59 -2.30 -7.55 0.56
N VAL A 60 -3.42 -7.31 1.21
CA VAL A 60 -4.70 -7.85 0.79
C VAL A 60 -5.79 -6.81 0.99
N VAL A 61 -6.70 -6.74 0.02
CA VAL A 61 -7.95 -5.98 0.16
C VAL A 61 -9.07 -7.02 0.09
N TRP A 62 -9.80 -7.18 1.20
CA TRP A 62 -10.90 -8.14 1.24
C TRP A 62 -12.02 -7.69 0.30
N ALA A 63 -12.77 -8.65 -0.22
CA ALA A 63 -13.81 -8.37 -1.21
C ALA A 63 -14.80 -7.30 -0.74
N SER A 64 -15.17 -7.32 0.54
CA SER A 64 -16.10 -6.35 1.10
C SER A 64 -15.56 -4.92 1.07
N LYS A 65 -14.26 -4.76 1.25
CA LYS A 65 -13.60 -3.45 1.17
C LYS A 65 -13.31 -3.05 -0.27
N LEU A 66 -12.98 -4.03 -1.10
CA LEU A 66 -12.65 -3.77 -2.51
C LEU A 66 -13.80 -3.06 -3.22
N ALA A 67 -15.02 -3.47 -2.93
CA ALA A 67 -16.21 -2.86 -3.52
C ALA A 67 -16.39 -1.40 -3.09
N GLN A 68 -15.80 -1.00 -1.97
CA GLN A 68 -15.92 0.35 -1.43
C GLN A 68 -14.77 1.27 -1.84
N LEU A 69 -13.74 0.73 -2.48
CA LEU A 69 -12.60 1.54 -2.89
C LEU A 69 -12.97 2.45 -4.06
N SER A 70 -12.64 3.73 -3.94
CA SER A 70 -12.83 4.68 -5.02
C SER A 70 -11.69 4.65 -6.02
N TYR A 71 -10.57 4.04 -5.66
CA TYR A 71 -9.38 3.96 -6.50
C TYR A 71 -8.89 2.51 -6.49
N GLN A 72 -8.77 1.93 -7.68
CA GLN A 72 -8.24 0.57 -7.79
C GLN A 72 -6.79 0.63 -8.25
N PRO A 73 -5.86 0.17 -7.43
CA PRO A 73 -4.44 0.28 -7.75
C PRO A 73 -4.06 -0.67 -8.88
N LYS A 74 -3.08 -0.24 -9.66
CA LYS A 74 -2.51 -1.01 -10.76
C LYS A 74 -1.04 -1.26 -10.47
N ASP A 75 -0.47 -2.22 -11.18
CA ASP A 75 0.94 -2.53 -11.07
C ASP A 75 1.77 -1.27 -11.34
N GLY A 76 2.68 -0.96 -10.43
CA GLY A 76 3.55 0.20 -10.54
C GLY A 76 3.01 1.48 -9.93
N ASP A 77 1.77 1.47 -9.45
CA ASP A 77 1.20 2.68 -8.84
C ASP A 77 1.79 2.94 -7.47
N GLY A 78 2.15 4.19 -7.20
CA GLY A 78 2.46 4.64 -5.86
C GLY A 78 1.18 4.90 -5.10
N VAL A 79 1.09 4.39 -3.88
CA VAL A 79 -0.14 4.46 -3.10
C VAL A 79 0.15 4.80 -1.65
N THR A 80 -0.84 5.35 -0.98
CA THR A 80 -0.88 5.45 0.47
C THR A 80 -1.98 4.52 0.95
N VAL A 81 -1.61 3.58 1.79
CA VAL A 81 -2.51 2.55 2.30
C VAL A 81 -2.82 2.84 3.75
N VAL A 82 -4.11 2.89 4.08
CA VAL A 82 -4.54 2.83 5.48
C VAL A 82 -4.69 1.35 5.77
N GLY A 83 -3.85 0.82 6.65
CA GLY A 83 -3.80 -0.61 6.86
C GLY A 83 -3.64 -1.00 8.30
N LYS A 84 -3.75 -2.28 8.52
CA LYS A 84 -3.44 -2.91 9.80
C LYS A 84 -2.72 -4.22 9.52
N LEU A 85 -1.97 -4.69 10.50
CA LEU A 85 -1.30 -5.97 10.37
C LEU A 85 -2.28 -7.11 10.55
N ASN A 86 -2.12 -8.12 9.71
CA ASN A 86 -2.89 -9.35 9.82
C ASN A 86 -1.88 -10.50 9.90
N PHE A 87 -1.82 -11.16 11.05
CA PHE A 87 -0.88 -12.24 11.27
C PHE A 87 -1.63 -13.56 11.41
N TRP A 88 -1.31 -14.51 10.55
CA TRP A 88 -1.92 -15.83 10.56
C TRP A 88 -1.00 -16.79 11.33
N ALA A 89 -1.36 -17.04 12.58
CA ALA A 89 -0.53 -17.83 13.48
C ALA A 89 -0.28 -19.26 12.95
N ALA A 90 -1.23 -19.82 12.24
CA ALA A 90 -1.09 -21.18 11.71
C ALA A 90 0.10 -21.31 10.76
N ARG A 91 0.45 -20.26 10.04
CA ARG A 91 1.53 -20.26 9.06
C ARG A 91 2.63 -19.26 9.35
N ALA A 92 2.51 -18.51 10.45
CA ALA A 92 3.40 -17.39 10.76
C ALA A 92 3.48 -16.41 9.58
N SER A 93 2.36 -16.16 8.93
CA SER A 93 2.27 -15.34 7.75
C SER A 93 1.80 -13.95 8.09
N LEU A 94 2.55 -12.93 7.66
CA LEU A 94 2.26 -11.54 7.95
C LEU A 94 1.81 -10.85 6.69
N THR A 95 0.68 -10.15 6.77
CA THR A 95 0.09 -9.44 5.64
C THR A 95 -0.44 -8.10 6.12
N VAL A 96 -0.39 -7.09 5.25
CA VAL A 96 -1.04 -5.81 5.50
C VAL A 96 -2.46 -5.91 4.97
N GLN A 97 -3.44 -5.77 5.85
CA GLN A 97 -4.83 -5.69 5.44
C GLN A 97 -5.15 -4.25 5.12
N ALA A 98 -5.42 -3.96 3.85
CA ALA A 98 -5.72 -2.61 3.41
C ALA A 98 -7.17 -2.26 3.74
N LEU A 99 -7.36 -1.19 4.47
CA LEU A 99 -8.68 -0.67 4.79
C LEU A 99 -9.09 0.39 3.80
N ASP A 100 -8.12 1.11 3.25
CA ASP A 100 -8.33 2.09 2.20
C ASP A 100 -7.03 2.26 1.43
N ILE A 101 -7.13 2.52 0.14
CA ILE A 101 -5.96 2.76 -0.72
C ILE A 101 -6.24 4.01 -1.53
N ARG A 102 -5.27 4.92 -1.55
CA ARG A 102 -5.35 6.15 -2.32
C ARG A 102 -4.08 6.33 -3.12
N PRO A 103 -4.17 6.98 -4.29
CA PRO A 103 -2.95 7.26 -5.04
C PRO A 103 -2.05 8.20 -4.24
N SER A 104 -0.75 7.95 -4.28
CA SER A 104 0.21 8.83 -3.63
C SER A 104 0.32 10.14 -4.42
N LEU A 105 0.91 11.15 -3.79
CA LEU A 105 1.10 12.44 -4.45
C LEU A 105 1.89 12.28 -5.75
N SER A 106 2.92 11.45 -5.75
CA SER A 106 3.73 11.25 -6.96
C SER A 106 2.92 10.62 -8.09
N THR A 107 2.00 9.71 -7.79
CA THR A 107 1.13 9.12 -8.80
C THR A 107 0.17 10.18 -9.37
N VAL A 108 -0.40 11.00 -8.50
CA VAL A 108 -1.31 12.06 -8.93
C VAL A 108 -0.59 13.07 -9.83
N LEU A 109 0.62 13.48 -9.46
CA LEU A 109 1.40 14.42 -10.26
C LEU A 109 1.78 13.83 -11.61
N ARG A 110 2.13 12.57 -11.66
CA ARG A 110 2.48 11.91 -12.92
C ARG A 110 1.28 11.91 -13.88
N ASP A 111 0.09 11.60 -13.38
CA ASP A 111 -1.11 11.59 -14.19
C ASP A 111 -1.46 12.99 -14.66
N PHE A 112 -1.28 13.98 -13.81
CA PHE A 112 -1.50 15.38 -14.17
C PHE A 112 -0.58 15.81 -15.30
N GLU A 113 0.69 15.47 -15.25
CA GLU A 113 1.63 15.82 -16.31
C GLU A 113 1.29 15.15 -17.63
N ARG A 114 0.81 13.92 -17.59
CA ARG A 114 0.42 13.21 -18.80
C ARG A 114 -0.74 13.91 -19.50
N VAL A 115 -1.73 14.33 -18.75
CA VAL A 115 -2.86 15.07 -19.31
C VAL A 115 -2.41 16.39 -19.89
N ARG A 116 -1.53 17.11 -19.21
CA ARG A 116 -1.01 18.37 -19.66
C ARG A 116 -0.26 18.22 -20.99
N GLN A 117 0.56 17.18 -21.13
CA GLN A 117 1.29 16.92 -22.37
C GLN A 117 0.34 16.65 -23.54
N LEU A 118 -0.73 15.93 -23.30
CA LEU A 118 -1.72 15.66 -24.34
C LEU A 118 -2.37 16.95 -24.82
N LEU A 119 -2.71 17.84 -23.93
CA LEU A 119 -3.34 19.12 -24.27
C LEU A 119 -2.38 19.99 -25.09
N GLU A 120 -1.11 20.01 -24.73
CA GLU A 120 -0.10 20.74 -25.48
C GLU A 120 0.07 20.21 -26.89
N GLN A 121 0.06 18.90 -27.07
CA GLN A 121 0.20 18.26 -28.38
C GLN A 121 -0.99 18.58 -29.28
N GLU A 122 -2.15 18.74 -28.72
CA GLU A 122 -3.35 19.08 -29.47
C GLU A 122 -3.47 20.57 -29.76
N GLY A 123 -2.56 21.37 -29.23
CA GLY A 123 -2.60 22.84 -29.41
C GLY A 123 -3.72 23.52 -28.67
N VAL A 124 -4.28 22.85 -27.67
CA VAL A 124 -5.37 23.40 -26.89
C VAL A 124 -4.89 24.48 -25.93
N ILE A 125 -3.66 24.33 -25.44
CA ILE A 125 -3.09 25.28 -24.50
C ILE A 125 -2.45 26.43 -25.27
N ASP A 126 -2.84 27.65 -24.90
CA ASP A 126 -2.26 28.84 -25.49
C ASP A 126 -1.01 29.21 -24.69
N PRO A 127 0.17 29.15 -25.29
CA PRO A 127 1.41 29.41 -24.56
C PRO A 127 1.56 30.86 -24.12
N SER A 128 0.81 31.76 -24.70
CA SER A 128 0.90 33.15 -24.27
C SER A 128 0.35 33.40 -22.89
N HIS A 129 -0.28 32.45 -22.40
CA HIS A 129 -0.79 32.54 -21.08
C HIS A 129 0.19 32.13 -20.02
N GLN A 130 0.79 32.03 -20.40
CA GLN A 130 1.36 31.47 -19.59
C GLN A 130 1.90 31.84 -18.62
N ARG A 131 1.51 31.96 -18.95
CA ARG A 131 1.75 31.88 -18.38
C ARG A 131 1.67 32.04 -17.53
N PRO A 132 1.60 32.50 -17.32
CA PRO A 132 1.51 32.39 -16.60
C PRO A 132 1.38 32.03 -15.84
N LEU A 133 1.53 31.67 -15.71
CA LEU A 133 1.49 31.17 -15.02
C LEU A 133 1.90 31.13 -14.54
N PRO A 134 2.09 31.24 -14.55
CA PRO A 134 2.35 30.90 -14.04
C PRO A 134 2.51 31.01 -13.43
N LYS A 135 2.79 31.17 -13.34
CA LYS A 135 2.71 30.98 -12.79
C LYS A 135 2.36 30.64 -12.02
N GLN A 136 2.33 30.34 -12.09
CA GLN A 136 1.95 29.73 -11.52
C GLN A 136 1.95 29.28 -11.02
N PRO A 137 1.98 29.31 -11.01
CA PRO A 137 1.96 28.59 -10.47
C PRO A 137 1.90 28.27 -10.09
N VAL A 138 2.04 28.28 -10.10
CA VAL A 138 2.06 28.05 -9.84
C VAL A 138 2.01 27.91 -9.54
#